data_8dad0e24ba65a59857c393dadcd5fbf1
#
_entry.id   8dad0e24ba65a59857c393dadcd5fbf1
#
_cell.length_a   1.000
_cell.length_b   1.000
_cell.length_c   1.000
_cell.angle_alpha   90.00
_cell.angle_beta   90.00
_cell.angle_gamma   90.00
#
_symmetry.space_group_name_H-M   'P 1'
#
loop_
_entity.id
_entity.type
_entity.pdbx_description
1 polymer ?
#
loop_
_entity_poly.entity_id
_entity_poly.type
_entity_poly.pdbx_seq_one_letter_code
_entity_poly.pdbx_strand_id
1 'polypeptide(L)'
;MRRIRSIILTMMLILTTTLFSRVPVLAAANISVSVNKSNVKVGDTVTVTLSITSGYGAQGILQKSSGVLGGSSDEYFTIGAGVGDVKSFSYKATSVGTCTFSIPRLDDTTDAGGGTPSIGVGSATVNVTSASSNNDSNSNKDNKDNSGSNTGN
;
A
#
# COMPACT_ATOMS: atom_id res chain seq x y z
N MET A 1 62.15 -30.47 2.68
CA MET A 1 61.36 -29.67 3.64
C MET A 1 60.85 -28.32 3.08
N ARG A 2 61.61 -27.57 2.29
CA ARG A 2 61.14 -26.24 1.74
C ARG A 2 59.94 -26.37 0.80
N ARG A 3 59.88 -27.38 -0.07
CA ARG A 3 58.77 -27.59 -1.03
C ARG A 3 57.41 -27.91 -0.36
N ILE A 4 57.46 -28.68 0.73
CA ILE A 4 56.23 -29.05 1.47
C ILE A 4 55.63 -27.81 2.17
N ARG A 5 56.47 -26.96 2.73
CA ARG A 5 56.00 -25.69 3.38
C ARG A 5 55.36 -24.75 2.37
N SER A 6 55.86 -24.68 1.15
CA SER A 6 55.27 -23.87 0.09
C SER A 6 53.88 -24.36 -0.33
N ILE A 7 53.73 -25.70 -0.46
CA ILE A 7 52.44 -26.31 -0.84
C ILE A 7 51.39 -26.09 0.26
N ILE A 8 51.77 -26.23 1.53
CA ILE A 8 50.84 -25.98 2.66
C ILE A 8 50.42 -24.51 2.71
N LEU A 9 51.35 -23.58 2.49
CA LEU A 9 51.05 -22.13 2.49
C LEU A 9 50.08 -21.73 1.35
N THR A 10 50.32 -22.31 0.15
CA THR A 10 49.43 -22.05 -1.02
C THR A 10 48.05 -22.64 -0.80
N MET A 11 47.95 -23.84 -0.22
CA MET A 11 46.68 -24.49 0.07
C MET A 11 45.87 -23.73 1.15
N MET A 12 46.55 -23.19 2.16
CA MET A 12 45.95 -22.37 3.20
C MET A 12 45.45 -21.01 2.64
N LEU A 13 46.18 -20.40 1.70
CA LEU A 13 45.78 -19.17 1.03
C LEU A 13 44.54 -19.37 0.15
N ILE A 14 44.46 -20.49 -0.57
CA ILE A 14 43.29 -20.84 -1.40
C ILE A 14 42.07 -21.10 -0.51
N LEU A 15 42.25 -21.79 0.61
CA LEU A 15 41.16 -22.10 1.55
C LEU A 15 40.58 -20.83 2.19
N THR A 16 41.44 -19.85 2.53
CA THR A 16 40.97 -18.57 3.10
C THR A 16 40.21 -17.71 2.09
N THR A 17 40.60 -17.71 0.81
CA THR A 17 39.89 -16.93 -0.23
C THR A 17 38.52 -17.49 -0.56
N THR A 18 38.31 -18.82 -0.46
CA THR A 18 36.98 -19.42 -0.71
C THR A 18 35.99 -19.23 0.44
N LEU A 19 36.47 -19.01 1.67
CA LEU A 19 35.60 -18.79 2.83
C LEU A 19 35.05 -17.36 2.90
N PHE A 20 35.70 -16.37 2.27
CA PHE A 20 35.24 -14.98 2.28
C PHE A 20 34.32 -14.59 1.12
N SER A 21 34.01 -15.51 0.18
CA SER A 21 33.27 -15.20 -1.04
C SER A 21 31.75 -15.32 -0.93
N ARG A 22 31.19 -15.55 0.25
CA ARG A 22 29.74 -15.58 0.46
C ARG A 22 29.32 -14.39 1.31
N VAL A 23 29.42 -13.20 0.75
CA VAL A 23 28.59 -12.09 1.25
C VAL A 23 27.17 -12.45 0.82
N PRO A 24 26.25 -12.71 1.74
CA PRO A 24 24.85 -12.87 1.35
C PRO A 24 24.42 -11.54 0.70
N VAL A 25 24.10 -11.58 -0.58
CA VAL A 25 23.37 -10.50 -1.22
C VAL A 25 22.00 -10.52 -0.55
N LEU A 26 21.78 -9.63 0.40
CA LEU A 26 20.48 -9.42 0.99
C LEU A 26 19.55 -8.98 -0.14
N ALA A 27 18.52 -9.77 -0.38
CA ALA A 27 17.54 -9.45 -1.40
C ALA A 27 16.85 -8.13 -0.99
N ALA A 28 16.81 -7.18 -1.89
CA ALA A 28 16.13 -5.92 -1.69
C ALA A 28 14.66 -6.17 -1.27
N ALA A 29 14.17 -5.38 -0.33
CA ALA A 29 12.79 -5.49 0.12
C ALA A 29 11.85 -5.05 -1.00
N ASN A 30 10.79 -5.83 -1.24
CA ASN A 30 9.69 -5.47 -2.12
C ASN A 30 8.41 -5.36 -1.31
N ILE A 31 7.60 -4.33 -1.60
CA ILE A 31 6.33 -4.09 -0.94
C ILE A 31 5.21 -4.09 -1.97
N SER A 32 4.15 -4.84 -1.69
CA SER A 32 2.87 -4.69 -2.37
C SER A 32 2.01 -3.65 -1.65
N VAL A 33 1.27 -2.86 -2.45
CA VAL A 33 0.24 -1.94 -1.97
C VAL A 33 -1.10 -2.48 -2.39
N SER A 34 -2.03 -2.65 -1.47
CA SER A 34 -3.39 -3.11 -1.73
C SER A 34 -4.42 -2.27 -1.00
N VAL A 35 -5.66 -2.28 -1.47
CA VAL A 35 -6.80 -1.62 -0.84
C VAL A 35 -7.92 -2.62 -0.62
N ASN A 36 -8.65 -2.49 0.49
CA ASN A 36 -9.77 -3.37 0.78
C ASN A 36 -10.98 -3.14 -0.15
N LYS A 37 -11.10 -1.93 -0.73
CA LYS A 37 -12.15 -1.53 -1.68
C LYS A 37 -11.57 -0.55 -2.69
N SER A 38 -11.71 -0.84 -3.98
CA SER A 38 -11.25 0.04 -5.07
C SER A 38 -12.33 1.04 -5.52
N ASN A 39 -13.61 0.80 -5.19
CA ASN A 39 -14.73 1.70 -5.47
C ASN A 39 -15.51 1.93 -4.18
N VAL A 40 -15.64 3.19 -3.78
CA VAL A 40 -16.29 3.61 -2.54
C VAL A 40 -17.13 4.85 -2.77
N LYS A 41 -17.97 5.20 -1.80
CA LYS A 41 -18.75 6.43 -1.78
C LYS A 41 -18.11 7.44 -0.83
N VAL A 42 -18.42 8.73 -1.04
CA VAL A 42 -18.10 9.77 -0.06
C VAL A 42 -18.68 9.36 1.30
N GLY A 43 -17.85 9.41 2.34
CA GLY A 43 -18.16 8.99 3.69
C GLY A 43 -17.65 7.59 4.07
N ASP A 44 -17.36 6.74 3.10
CA ASP A 44 -16.80 5.40 3.34
C ASP A 44 -15.37 5.46 3.85
N THR A 45 -14.94 4.37 4.50
CA THR A 45 -13.55 4.19 4.92
C THR A 45 -12.87 3.15 4.02
N VAL A 46 -11.65 3.50 3.58
CA VAL A 46 -10.74 2.64 2.81
C VAL A 46 -9.56 2.28 3.70
N THR A 47 -9.19 1.01 3.70
CA THR A 47 -7.96 0.52 4.34
C THR A 47 -6.94 0.19 3.25
N VAL A 48 -5.77 0.81 3.34
CA VAL A 48 -4.61 0.51 2.51
C VAL A 48 -3.69 -0.40 3.30
N THR A 49 -3.26 -1.49 2.71
CA THR A 49 -2.36 -2.45 3.34
C THR A 49 -1.09 -2.55 2.51
N LEU A 50 0.04 -2.35 3.19
CA LEU A 50 1.38 -2.59 2.70
C LEU A 50 1.82 -3.96 3.20
N SER A 51 2.37 -4.82 2.33
CA SER A 51 2.86 -6.14 2.71
C SER A 51 4.22 -6.41 2.08
N ILE A 52 5.16 -6.90 2.89
CA ILE A 52 6.49 -7.33 2.41
C ILE A 52 6.31 -8.61 1.60
N THR A 53 6.73 -8.58 0.34
CA THR A 53 6.67 -9.73 -0.59
C THR A 53 8.04 -10.40 -0.75
N SER A 54 9.14 -9.68 -0.47
CA SER A 54 10.49 -10.22 -0.40
C SER A 54 11.37 -9.32 0.46
N GLY A 55 12.49 -9.84 0.95
CA GLY A 55 13.41 -9.12 1.84
C GLY A 55 13.02 -9.20 3.32
N TYR A 56 13.65 -8.40 4.16
CA TYR A 56 13.50 -8.52 5.62
C TYR A 56 12.64 -7.45 6.24
N GLY A 57 12.78 -6.23 5.86
CA GLY A 57 12.04 -5.12 6.43
C GLY A 57 12.19 -3.91 5.55
N ALA A 58 11.30 -2.94 5.69
CA ALA A 58 11.35 -1.74 4.89
C ALA A 58 10.79 -0.54 5.64
N GLN A 59 11.31 0.61 5.31
CA GLN A 59 10.77 1.89 5.71
C GLN A 59 10.62 2.78 4.48
N GLY A 60 9.66 3.68 4.52
CA GLY A 60 9.42 4.54 3.38
C GLY A 60 8.28 5.51 3.61
N ILE A 61 7.79 6.06 2.51
CA ILE A 61 6.67 6.99 2.50
C ILE A 61 5.58 6.43 1.60
N LEU A 62 4.39 6.24 2.16
CA LEU A 62 3.17 5.99 1.39
C LEU A 62 2.58 7.35 1.00
N GLN A 63 2.47 7.61 -0.29
CA GLN A 63 2.00 8.88 -0.85
C GLN A 63 0.64 8.71 -1.52
N LYS A 64 -0.24 9.69 -1.32
CA LYS A 64 -1.53 9.83 -2.01
C LYS A 64 -1.42 10.82 -3.17
N SER A 65 -1.97 10.48 -4.32
CA SER A 65 -1.97 11.36 -5.51
C SER A 65 -2.97 12.52 -5.43
N SER A 66 -3.95 12.45 -4.53
CA SER A 66 -5.02 13.46 -4.41
C SER A 66 -5.63 13.50 -3.01
N GLY A 67 -6.33 14.60 -2.71
CA GLY A 67 -7.02 14.83 -1.44
C GLY A 67 -8.44 14.25 -1.35
N VAL A 68 -8.88 13.39 -2.30
CA VAL A 68 -10.24 12.78 -2.25
C VAL A 68 -10.42 11.84 -1.06
N LEU A 69 -9.31 11.33 -0.53
CA LEU A 69 -9.26 10.62 0.74
C LEU A 69 -8.63 11.54 1.78
N GLY A 70 -9.30 11.75 2.91
CA GLY A 70 -8.81 12.56 4.03
C GLY A 70 -7.50 12.04 4.63
N GLY A 71 -6.92 12.79 5.56
CA GLY A 71 -5.64 12.49 6.19
C GLY A 71 -4.43 13.07 5.42
N SER A 72 -3.23 12.79 5.91
CA SER A 72 -1.97 13.27 5.34
C SER A 72 -1.77 12.82 3.88
N SER A 73 -1.08 13.63 3.06
CA SER A 73 -0.64 13.23 1.71
C SER A 73 0.45 12.17 1.77
N ASP A 74 1.27 12.23 2.81
CA ASP A 74 2.46 11.39 3.01
C ASP A 74 2.41 10.75 4.39
N GLU A 75 2.48 9.43 4.43
CA GLU A 75 2.52 8.64 5.66
C GLU A 75 3.83 7.88 5.74
N TYR A 76 4.63 8.16 6.77
CA TYR A 76 5.84 7.39 7.04
C TYR A 76 5.47 6.01 7.59
N PHE A 77 6.15 4.98 7.10
CA PHE A 77 5.97 3.64 7.61
C PHE A 77 7.31 2.95 7.85
N THR A 78 7.27 2.02 8.79
CA THR A 78 8.28 0.99 9.01
C THR A 78 7.53 -0.31 9.13
N ILE A 79 7.95 -1.31 8.36
CA ILE A 79 7.43 -2.68 8.42
C ILE A 79 8.57 -3.56 8.90
N GLY A 80 8.30 -4.37 9.92
CA GLY A 80 9.29 -5.26 10.56
C GLY A 80 9.65 -6.46 9.70
N ALA A 81 10.12 -7.45 10.26
CA ALA A 81 11.09 -8.47 10.05
C ALA A 81 10.79 -9.61 9.06
N GLY A 82 9.98 -9.46 8.00
CA GLY A 82 9.94 -10.55 7.04
C GLY A 82 8.79 -10.57 6.05
N VAL A 83 8.89 -11.49 5.11
CA VAL A 83 7.85 -11.76 4.11
C VAL A 83 6.52 -12.09 4.80
N GLY A 84 5.47 -11.36 4.44
CA GLY A 84 4.14 -11.47 5.03
C GLY A 84 3.83 -10.45 6.12
N ASP A 85 4.81 -9.69 6.63
CA ASP A 85 4.53 -8.59 7.55
C ASP A 85 3.76 -7.48 6.84
N VAL A 86 2.85 -6.86 7.58
CA VAL A 86 1.91 -5.87 7.04
C VAL A 86 1.86 -4.60 7.88
N LYS A 87 1.58 -3.50 7.21
CA LYS A 87 1.22 -2.21 7.81
C LYS A 87 -0.03 -1.69 7.14
N SER A 88 -1.01 -1.24 7.92
CA SER A 88 -2.26 -0.73 7.37
C SER A 88 -2.54 0.70 7.80
N PHE A 89 -3.16 1.46 6.90
CA PHE A 89 -3.61 2.82 7.09
C PHE A 89 -5.08 2.92 6.70
N SER A 90 -5.84 3.74 7.41
CA SER A 90 -7.27 3.94 7.14
C SER A 90 -7.55 5.39 6.76
N TYR A 91 -8.29 5.57 5.67
CA TYR A 91 -8.63 6.88 5.12
C TYR A 91 -10.13 6.98 4.90
N LYS A 92 -10.71 8.13 5.22
CA LYS A 92 -12.11 8.43 4.94
C LYS A 92 -12.24 9.13 3.59
N ALA A 93 -13.15 8.66 2.74
CA ALA A 93 -13.47 9.31 1.48
C ALA A 93 -14.22 10.64 1.76
N THR A 94 -13.67 11.76 1.30
CA THR A 94 -14.15 13.11 1.60
C THR A 94 -14.77 13.83 0.40
N SER A 95 -14.34 13.45 -0.81
CA SER A 95 -14.84 14.03 -2.06
C SER A 95 -14.81 13.03 -3.21
N VAL A 96 -15.55 13.29 -4.27
CA VAL A 96 -15.58 12.48 -5.49
C VAL A 96 -14.27 12.62 -6.25
N GLY A 97 -13.77 11.53 -6.81
CA GLY A 97 -12.56 11.53 -7.62
C GLY A 97 -11.77 10.24 -7.48
N THR A 98 -10.52 10.27 -7.92
CA THR A 98 -9.61 9.13 -7.89
C THR A 98 -8.40 9.45 -7.04
N CYS A 99 -7.96 8.48 -6.23
CA CYS A 99 -6.73 8.56 -5.46
C CYS A 99 -5.88 7.31 -5.74
N THR A 100 -4.62 7.51 -6.09
CA THR A 100 -3.64 6.43 -6.24
C THR A 100 -2.65 6.51 -5.09
N PHE A 101 -2.41 5.37 -4.47
CA PHE A 101 -1.37 5.17 -3.47
C PHE A 101 -0.11 4.66 -4.15
N SER A 102 1.02 5.23 -3.82
CA SER A 102 2.34 4.84 -4.31
C SER A 102 3.39 4.99 -3.21
N ILE A 103 4.52 4.32 -3.39
CA ILE A 103 5.68 4.47 -2.51
C ILE A 103 6.82 5.06 -3.35
N PRO A 104 7.00 6.38 -3.35
CA PRO A 104 8.03 7.04 -4.16
C PRO A 104 9.44 6.72 -3.68
N ARG A 105 9.58 6.34 -2.41
CA ARG A 105 10.86 6.00 -1.78
C ARG A 105 10.67 4.84 -0.83
N LEU A 106 11.51 3.83 -0.98
CA LEU A 106 11.62 2.68 -0.11
C LEU A 106 13.07 2.50 0.29
N ASP A 107 13.33 2.43 1.60
CA ASP A 107 14.62 2.14 2.17
C ASP A 107 14.59 0.75 2.83
N ASP A 108 15.57 -0.11 2.56
CA ASP A 108 15.70 -1.38 3.25
C ASP A 108 16.24 -1.14 4.67
N THR A 109 15.58 -1.69 5.69
CA THR A 109 15.97 -1.49 7.08
C THR A 109 17.14 -2.37 7.52
N THR A 110 17.51 -3.37 6.72
CA THR A 110 18.59 -4.31 7.05
C THR A 110 19.96 -3.79 6.69
N ASP A 111 20.03 -2.70 5.95
CA ASP A 111 21.28 -2.19 5.41
C ASP A 111 21.83 -1.06 6.25
N ALA A 112 22.75 -1.37 7.16
CA ALA A 112 23.58 -0.38 7.84
C ALA A 112 24.54 0.35 6.89
N GLY A 113 24.48 0.11 5.59
CA GLY A 113 25.41 0.56 4.56
C GLY A 113 24.80 1.36 3.41
N GLY A 114 23.56 1.81 3.48
CA GLY A 114 22.95 2.64 2.45
C GLY A 114 22.59 1.91 1.18
N GLY A 115 21.74 0.91 1.29
CA GLY A 115 21.22 0.12 0.18
C GLY A 115 20.53 0.95 -0.89
N THR A 116 20.70 0.58 -2.15
CA THR A 116 19.95 1.17 -3.26
C THR A 116 18.46 0.95 -3.07
N PRO A 117 17.62 1.98 -3.24
CA PRO A 117 16.18 1.83 -3.11
C PRO A 117 15.68 0.74 -4.06
N SER A 118 14.96 -0.22 -3.51
CA SER A 118 14.34 -1.30 -4.28
C SER A 118 13.24 -0.72 -5.16
N ILE A 119 13.38 -0.81 -6.47
CA ILE A 119 12.41 -0.34 -7.46
C ILE A 119 11.45 -1.51 -7.76
N GLY A 120 10.55 -1.79 -6.89
CA GLY A 120 9.58 -2.88 -7.07
C GLY A 120 8.33 -2.64 -6.24
N VAL A 121 7.79 -1.41 -6.31
CA VAL A 121 6.69 -1.03 -5.43
C VAL A 121 5.39 -1.09 -6.18
N GLY A 122 4.44 -1.84 -5.64
CA GLY A 122 3.06 -1.84 -6.11
C GLY A 122 2.40 -0.48 -5.90
N SER A 123 1.34 -0.23 -6.65
CA SER A 123 0.42 0.88 -6.44
C SER A 123 -1.00 0.37 -6.34
N ALA A 124 -1.88 1.13 -5.68
CA ALA A 124 -3.30 0.82 -5.60
C ALA A 124 -4.13 2.08 -5.82
N THR A 125 -5.25 1.94 -6.54
CA THR A 125 -6.13 3.06 -6.89
C THR A 125 -7.50 2.87 -6.30
N VAL A 126 -8.08 3.96 -5.79
CA VAL A 126 -9.43 4.04 -5.25
C VAL A 126 -10.21 5.10 -6.02
N ASN A 127 -11.40 4.73 -6.47
CA ASN A 127 -12.38 5.60 -7.08
C ASN A 127 -13.47 5.94 -6.07
N VAL A 128 -13.66 7.23 -5.80
CA VAL A 128 -14.69 7.71 -4.90
C VAL A 128 -15.85 8.29 -5.71
N THR A 129 -17.04 7.79 -5.50
CA THR A 129 -18.29 8.29 -6.11
C THR A 129 -19.12 9.06 -5.10
N SER A 130 -20.12 9.80 -5.57
CA SER A 130 -21.05 10.51 -4.69
C SER A 130 -21.80 9.54 -3.76
N ALA A 131 -22.09 9.99 -2.55
CA ALA A 131 -23.05 9.29 -1.70
C ALA A 131 -24.40 9.20 -2.43
N SER A 132 -25.05 8.03 -2.45
CA SER A 132 -26.42 7.93 -2.94
C SER A 132 -27.30 8.76 -2.03
N SER A 133 -27.84 9.88 -2.50
CA SER A 133 -28.98 10.50 -1.85
C SER A 133 -30.17 9.57 -2.09
N ASN A 134 -30.58 8.82 -1.08
CA ASN A 134 -31.92 8.24 -1.07
C ASN A 134 -32.90 9.41 -0.94
N ASN A 135 -33.23 9.99 -2.07
CA ASN A 135 -34.41 10.84 -2.15
C ASN A 135 -35.60 9.85 -2.17
N ASP A 136 -36.03 9.41 -1.01
CA ASP A 136 -37.39 8.94 -0.80
C ASP A 136 -38.32 10.15 -1.00
N SER A 137 -38.53 10.50 -2.27
CA SER A 137 -39.64 11.32 -2.64
C SER A 137 -40.91 10.49 -2.45
N ASN A 138 -41.37 10.46 -1.20
CA ASN A 138 -42.71 10.05 -0.88
C ASN A 138 -43.65 11.11 -1.47
N SER A 139 -43.93 10.99 -2.78
CA SER A 139 -45.00 11.70 -3.45
C SER A 139 -46.31 11.12 -2.96
N ASN A 140 -46.76 11.61 -1.81
CA ASN A 140 -48.11 11.41 -1.34
C ASN A 140 -49.01 12.19 -2.28
N LYS A 141 -49.53 11.51 -3.31
CA LYS A 141 -50.53 12.00 -4.23
C LYS A 141 -51.88 11.86 -3.53
N ASP A 142 -52.23 12.84 -2.69
CA ASP A 142 -53.58 13.03 -2.23
C ASP A 142 -54.44 13.40 -3.43
N ASN A 143 -55.04 12.39 -4.04
CA ASN A 143 -56.08 12.50 -5.04
C ASN A 143 -57.41 12.74 -4.30
N LYS A 144 -57.75 14.00 -4.02
CA LYS A 144 -59.03 14.35 -3.48
C LYS A 144 -59.96 14.69 -4.64
N ASP A 145 -60.53 13.67 -5.25
CA ASP A 145 -61.70 13.81 -6.10
C ASP A 145 -62.89 14.18 -5.24
N ASN A 146 -63.27 15.42 -5.31
CA ASN A 146 -64.54 15.91 -4.82
C ASN A 146 -65.41 16.31 -6.02
N SER A 147 -66.07 15.29 -6.61
CA SER A 147 -67.14 15.51 -7.59
C SER A 147 -68.47 15.61 -6.84
N GLY A 148 -68.85 16.78 -6.46
CA GLY A 148 -70.20 17.12 -5.96
C GLY A 148 -71.07 17.61 -7.10
N SER A 149 -71.74 16.70 -7.79
CA SER A 149 -72.86 17.10 -8.66
C SER A 149 -74.10 17.34 -7.81
N ASN A 150 -74.60 18.58 -7.84
CA ASN A 150 -75.86 18.88 -7.31
C ASN A 150 -76.73 19.45 -8.43
N THR A 151 -77.63 18.64 -9.00
CA THR A 151 -78.75 19.00 -9.81
C THR A 151 -79.96 19.08 -8.94
N GLY A 152 -80.51 20.30 -8.77
CA GLY A 152 -81.81 20.55 -8.15
C GLY A 152 -82.59 21.49 -9.02
N ASN A 153 -83.62 20.99 -9.65
CA ASN A 153 -84.87 21.50 -10.11
C ASN A 153 -84.93 22.88 -10.75
#